data_9df1ff06d412e8c0417378822ae70784
#
_entry.id   9df1ff06d412e8c0417378822ae70784
#
_cell.length_a   1.000
_cell.length_b   1.000
_cell.length_c   1.000
_cell.angle_alpha   90.00
_cell.angle_beta   90.00
_cell.angle_gamma   90.00
#
_symmetry.space_group_name_H-M   'P 1'
#
loop_
_entity.id
_entity.type
_entity.pdbx_description
1 polymer ?
#
loop_
_entity_poly.entity_id
_entity_poly.type
_entity_poly.pdbx_seq_one_letter_code
_entity_poly.pdbx_strand_id
1 'polypeptide(L)'
;YYFMETTSKRLQAKDLINIGIFTAIYFVIFFAGMMLGYIPIFIPLLGLICPILCGIPFMLYLTKVKKFGMVTLTGVILGLLNLLIGAGVLVLVFGVAFGLLGDLVFRIGKYKSWKCTLLGNGVFSLWIMGYVSRMFLTRTEFFEFLASNYGEEYTATLASYTPNWTFPVLFVVAFIGGLLGALLGKAVLKKHFEKAGIA
;
A
#
# COMPACT_ATOMS: atom_id res chain seq x y z
N TYR A 1 20.15 -10.39 37.72
CA TYR A 1 19.83 -9.04 37.23
C TYR A 1 19.18 -9.17 35.85
N TYR A 2 17.84 -9.24 35.80
CA TYR A 2 17.08 -9.13 34.56
C TYR A 2 17.08 -7.66 34.16
N PHE A 3 17.80 -7.29 33.10
CA PHE A 3 17.60 -6.04 32.39
C PHE A 3 16.22 -6.11 31.75
N MET A 4 15.19 -5.50 32.36
CA MET A 4 13.98 -5.09 31.68
C MET A 4 14.41 -4.06 30.64
N GLU A 5 14.54 -4.49 29.36
CA GLU A 5 14.51 -3.54 28.25
C GLU A 5 13.17 -2.80 28.29
N THR A 6 13.19 -1.62 28.86
CA THR A 6 12.09 -0.66 28.72
C THR A 6 12.01 -0.28 27.26
N THR A 7 11.21 -1.02 26.49
CA THR A 7 10.92 -0.69 25.10
C THR A 7 10.29 0.70 25.09
N SER A 8 11.10 1.70 24.79
CA SER A 8 10.65 3.08 24.63
C SER A 8 9.43 3.11 23.70
N LYS A 9 8.30 3.67 24.15
CA LYS A 9 7.10 3.86 23.33
C LYS A 9 7.33 4.84 22.18
N ARG A 10 8.44 5.61 22.22
CA ARG A 10 8.82 6.59 21.20
C ARG A 10 9.60 5.92 20.07
N LEU A 11 9.43 6.43 18.85
CA LEU A 11 10.22 6.02 17.70
C LEU A 11 11.68 6.42 17.90
N GLN A 12 12.59 5.50 17.60
CA GLN A 12 14.02 5.67 17.67
C GLN A 12 14.63 5.74 16.26
N ALA A 13 15.87 6.19 16.15
CA ALA A 13 16.58 6.26 14.87
C ALA A 13 16.56 4.93 14.08
N LYS A 14 16.70 3.79 14.78
CA LYS A 14 16.59 2.46 14.16
C LYS A 14 15.24 2.19 13.53
N ASP A 15 14.15 2.65 14.18
CA ASP A 15 12.80 2.50 13.63
C ASP A 15 12.63 3.34 12.36
N LEU A 16 13.15 4.58 12.37
CA LEU A 16 13.11 5.47 11.21
C LEU A 16 13.92 4.93 10.02
N ILE A 17 15.07 4.33 10.29
CA ILE A 17 15.89 3.66 9.26
C ILE A 17 15.10 2.50 8.63
N ASN A 18 14.46 1.66 9.44
CA ASN A 18 13.61 0.57 8.94
C ASN A 18 12.45 1.12 8.09
N ILE A 19 11.75 2.16 8.56
CA ILE A 19 10.68 2.82 7.81
C ILE A 19 11.22 3.28 6.44
N GLY A 20 12.35 4.00 6.41
CA GLY A 20 12.94 4.52 5.18
C GLY A 20 13.30 3.42 4.18
N ILE A 21 14.03 2.39 4.63
CA ILE A 21 14.48 1.28 3.77
C ILE A 21 13.28 0.53 3.18
N PHE A 22 12.34 0.10 4.04
CA PHE A 22 11.22 -0.73 3.56
C PHE A 22 10.21 0.07 2.77
N THR A 23 10.01 1.36 3.07
CA THR A 23 9.18 2.25 2.25
C THR A 23 9.79 2.44 0.85
N ALA A 24 11.10 2.60 0.76
CA ALA A 24 11.80 2.71 -0.53
C ALA A 24 11.64 1.43 -1.37
N ILE A 25 11.85 0.25 -0.77
CA ILE A 25 11.66 -1.04 -1.45
C ILE A 25 10.21 -1.20 -1.90
N TYR A 26 9.26 -0.90 -1.01
CA TYR A 26 7.84 -0.94 -1.32
C TYR A 26 7.50 -0.02 -2.50
N PHE A 27 8.01 1.22 -2.47
CA PHE A 27 7.76 2.21 -3.52
C PHE A 27 8.29 1.76 -4.88
N VAL A 28 9.49 1.20 -4.94
CA VAL A 28 10.08 0.70 -6.19
C VAL A 28 9.24 -0.44 -6.78
N ILE A 29 8.82 -1.41 -5.95
CA ILE A 29 8.00 -2.53 -6.40
C ILE A 29 6.61 -2.05 -6.81
N PHE A 30 6.02 -1.13 -6.03
CA PHE A 30 4.75 -0.50 -6.35
C PHE A 30 4.81 0.22 -7.70
N PHE A 31 5.85 1.03 -7.92
CA PHE A 31 6.03 1.78 -9.16
C PHE A 31 6.21 0.84 -10.37
N ALA A 32 6.98 -0.23 -10.22
CA ALA A 32 7.10 -1.26 -11.26
C ALA A 32 5.74 -1.92 -11.58
N GLY A 33 4.92 -2.21 -10.56
CA GLY A 33 3.55 -2.71 -10.75
C GLY A 33 2.65 -1.71 -11.47
N MET A 34 2.78 -0.42 -11.14
CA MET A 34 2.01 0.65 -11.78
C MET A 34 2.30 0.80 -13.29
N MET A 35 3.46 0.36 -13.76
CA MET A 35 3.78 0.37 -15.20
C MET A 35 2.83 -0.50 -16.04
N LEU A 36 2.16 -1.49 -15.44
CA LEU A 36 1.08 -2.24 -16.10
C LEU A 36 -0.10 -1.35 -16.51
N GLY A 37 -0.25 -0.20 -15.88
CA GLY A 37 -1.27 0.80 -16.19
C GLY A 37 -1.14 1.45 -17.58
N TYR A 38 -0.03 1.23 -18.30
CA TYR A 38 0.05 1.61 -19.72
C TYR A 38 -0.94 0.83 -20.59
N ILE A 39 -1.49 -0.28 -20.11
CA ILE A 39 -2.55 -1.04 -20.75
C ILE A 39 -3.85 -0.77 -19.98
N PRO A 40 -4.90 -0.19 -20.60
CA PRO A 40 -6.09 0.32 -19.89
C PRO A 40 -6.80 -0.71 -19.00
N ILE A 41 -6.85 -1.98 -19.43
CA ILE A 41 -7.52 -3.05 -18.69
C ILE A 41 -6.87 -3.32 -17.31
N PHE A 42 -5.57 -3.04 -17.16
CA PHE A 42 -4.88 -3.25 -15.89
C PHE A 42 -5.15 -2.14 -14.87
N ILE A 43 -5.57 -0.94 -15.27
CA ILE A 43 -5.82 0.16 -14.33
C ILE A 43 -6.76 -0.25 -13.18
N PRO A 44 -7.96 -0.77 -13.42
CA PRO A 44 -8.82 -1.22 -12.32
C PRO A 44 -8.23 -2.43 -11.56
N LEU A 45 -7.36 -3.22 -12.20
CA LEU A 45 -6.71 -4.37 -11.57
C LEU A 45 -5.45 -4.00 -10.75
N LEU A 46 -4.91 -2.79 -10.92
CA LEU A 46 -3.75 -2.34 -10.13
C LEU A 46 -4.03 -2.38 -8.63
N GLY A 47 -5.27 -2.13 -8.22
CA GLY A 47 -5.71 -2.28 -6.83
C GLY A 47 -5.56 -3.70 -6.28
N LEU A 48 -5.56 -4.72 -7.14
CA LEU A 48 -5.29 -6.11 -6.77
C LEU A 48 -3.81 -6.45 -6.89
N ILE A 49 -3.22 -6.14 -8.04
CA ILE A 49 -1.86 -6.57 -8.42
C ILE A 49 -0.79 -5.91 -7.55
N CYS A 50 -0.84 -4.59 -7.38
CA CYS A 50 0.16 -3.87 -6.61
C CYS A 50 0.22 -4.31 -5.14
N PRO A 51 -0.91 -4.44 -4.40
CA PRO A 51 -0.86 -4.96 -3.03
C PRO A 51 -0.33 -6.39 -2.93
N ILE A 52 -0.59 -7.25 -3.91
CA ILE A 52 -0.04 -8.62 -3.94
C ILE A 52 1.48 -8.57 -4.06
N LEU A 53 2.01 -7.80 -5.01
CA LEU A 53 3.46 -7.66 -5.23
C LEU A 53 4.16 -7.03 -4.03
N CYS A 54 3.58 -5.96 -3.50
CA CYS A 54 4.12 -5.23 -2.34
C CYS A 54 3.94 -5.99 -1.02
N GLY A 55 3.11 -7.02 -0.98
CA GLY A 55 2.89 -7.84 0.20
C GLY A 55 4.16 -8.51 0.71
N ILE A 56 5.06 -8.93 -0.19
CA ILE A 56 6.34 -9.57 0.20
C ILE A 56 7.21 -8.61 1.02
N PRO A 57 7.64 -7.44 0.51
CA PRO A 57 8.47 -6.51 1.27
C PRO A 57 7.73 -5.94 2.48
N PHE A 58 6.41 -5.76 2.39
CA PHE A 58 5.64 -5.24 3.51
C PHE A 58 5.54 -6.25 4.66
N MET A 59 5.36 -7.54 4.37
CA MET A 59 5.38 -8.57 5.40
C MET A 59 6.75 -8.70 6.06
N LEU A 60 7.85 -8.55 5.30
CA LEU A 60 9.19 -8.49 5.86
C LEU A 60 9.36 -7.25 6.75
N TYR A 61 8.85 -6.10 6.33
CA TYR A 61 8.84 -4.88 7.14
C TYR A 61 8.09 -5.09 8.46
N LEU A 62 6.92 -5.75 8.44
CA LEU A 62 6.13 -6.01 9.64
C LEU A 62 6.87 -6.85 10.69
N THR A 63 7.88 -7.63 10.32
CA THR A 63 8.74 -8.32 11.31
C THR A 63 9.56 -7.33 12.15
N LYS A 64 9.80 -6.13 11.63
CA LYS A 64 10.55 -5.06 12.30
C LYS A 64 9.64 -4.03 12.97
N VAL A 65 8.34 -4.00 12.62
CA VAL A 65 7.35 -3.08 13.20
C VAL A 65 6.93 -3.58 14.58
N LYS A 66 7.23 -2.78 15.61
CA LYS A 66 6.89 -3.08 17.01
C LYS A 66 6.24 -1.90 17.72
N LYS A 67 6.11 -0.75 17.05
CA LYS A 67 5.65 0.50 17.64
C LYS A 67 4.62 1.18 16.75
N PHE A 68 3.64 1.78 17.39
CA PHE A 68 2.65 2.61 16.72
C PHE A 68 3.32 3.82 16.05
N GLY A 69 2.85 4.18 14.88
CA GLY A 69 3.40 5.26 14.05
C GLY A 69 4.30 4.77 12.93
N MET A 70 4.85 3.55 13.00
CA MET A 70 5.76 3.06 11.96
C MET A 70 5.04 2.86 10.62
N VAL A 71 3.89 2.19 10.61
CA VAL A 71 3.09 1.98 9.39
C VAL A 71 2.41 3.28 8.95
N THR A 72 1.98 4.10 9.90
CA THR A 72 1.44 5.44 9.61
C THR A 72 2.46 6.28 8.86
N LEU A 73 3.71 6.35 9.33
CA LEU A 73 4.78 7.09 8.65
C LEU A 73 5.07 6.52 7.25
N THR A 74 5.05 5.20 7.09
CA THR A 74 5.15 4.57 5.77
C THR A 74 4.07 5.09 4.82
N GLY A 75 2.82 5.13 5.27
CA GLY A 75 1.70 5.68 4.49
C GLY A 75 1.87 7.17 4.14
N VAL A 76 2.35 7.96 5.10
CA VAL A 76 2.65 9.39 4.88
C VAL A 76 3.76 9.57 3.84
N ILE A 77 4.87 8.84 3.97
CA ILE A 77 6.01 8.94 3.05
C ILE A 77 5.60 8.50 1.64
N LEU A 78 4.89 7.38 1.52
CA LEU A 78 4.35 6.93 0.22
C LEU A 78 3.43 7.99 -0.40
N GLY A 79 2.54 8.57 0.40
CA GLY A 79 1.65 9.64 -0.05
C GLY A 79 2.41 10.88 -0.51
N LEU A 80 3.44 11.31 0.24
CA LEU A 80 4.29 12.46 -0.12
C LEU A 80 5.11 12.20 -1.39
N LEU A 81 5.75 11.04 -1.50
CA LEU A 81 6.50 10.67 -2.71
C LEU A 81 5.60 10.69 -3.95
N ASN A 82 4.40 10.15 -3.82
CA ASN A 82 3.43 10.14 -4.92
C ASN A 82 2.86 11.53 -5.24
N LEU A 83 2.67 12.38 -4.22
CA LEU A 83 2.30 13.78 -4.45
C LEU A 83 3.38 14.53 -5.23
N LEU A 84 4.66 14.33 -4.90
CA LEU A 84 5.80 14.95 -5.58
C LEU A 84 5.91 14.56 -7.06
N ILE A 85 5.54 13.33 -7.41
CA ILE A 85 5.52 12.88 -8.81
C ILE A 85 4.21 13.18 -9.55
N GLY A 86 3.32 13.98 -8.94
CA GLY A 86 2.11 14.46 -9.61
C GLY A 86 0.89 13.55 -9.49
N ALA A 87 0.90 12.54 -8.60
CA ALA A 87 -0.23 11.63 -8.42
C ALA A 87 -1.47 12.28 -7.78
N GLY A 88 -1.33 13.50 -7.28
CA GLY A 88 -2.43 14.29 -6.70
C GLY A 88 -2.58 14.11 -5.18
N VAL A 89 -3.25 15.07 -4.56
CA VAL A 89 -3.39 15.17 -3.10
C VAL A 89 -4.18 14.01 -2.47
N LEU A 90 -5.10 13.42 -3.22
CA LEU A 90 -5.91 12.29 -2.72
C LEU A 90 -5.02 11.10 -2.32
N VAL A 91 -3.92 10.86 -3.03
CA VAL A 91 -2.99 9.77 -2.68
C VAL A 91 -2.34 10.01 -1.31
N LEU A 92 -2.01 11.25 -0.99
CA LEU A 92 -1.50 11.62 0.33
C LEU A 92 -2.57 11.42 1.41
N VAL A 93 -3.79 11.91 1.18
CA VAL A 93 -4.91 11.77 2.14
C VAL A 93 -5.18 10.31 2.44
N PHE A 94 -5.27 9.47 1.41
CA PHE A 94 -5.48 8.03 1.56
C PHE A 94 -4.28 7.34 2.19
N GLY A 95 -3.06 7.74 1.86
CA GLY A 95 -1.82 7.23 2.47
C GLY A 95 -1.80 7.47 3.98
N VAL A 96 -2.14 8.67 4.42
CA VAL A 96 -2.23 9.02 5.85
C VAL A 96 -3.37 8.25 6.53
N ALA A 97 -4.57 8.27 5.94
CA ALA A 97 -5.76 7.66 6.54
C ALA A 97 -5.60 6.14 6.68
N PHE A 98 -5.26 5.45 5.61
CA PHE A 98 -5.13 3.99 5.63
C PHE A 98 -3.79 3.51 6.23
N GLY A 99 -2.75 4.34 6.23
CA GLY A 99 -1.56 4.13 7.03
C GLY A 99 -1.88 4.11 8.52
N LEU A 100 -2.65 5.10 9.00
CA LEU A 100 -3.09 5.19 10.40
C LEU A 100 -4.04 4.05 10.78
N LEU A 101 -5.06 3.78 9.96
CA LEU A 101 -6.03 2.71 10.21
C LEU A 101 -5.36 1.33 10.22
N GLY A 102 -4.45 1.06 9.30
CA GLY A 102 -3.65 -0.16 9.28
C GLY A 102 -2.81 -0.32 10.55
N ASP A 103 -2.13 0.75 10.96
CA ASP A 103 -1.30 0.76 12.17
C ASP A 103 -2.15 0.53 13.44
N LEU A 104 -3.37 1.07 13.50
CA LEU A 104 -4.31 0.78 14.59
C LEU A 104 -4.68 -0.71 14.65
N VAL A 105 -4.95 -1.34 13.50
CA VAL A 105 -5.25 -2.77 13.45
C VAL A 105 -4.05 -3.60 13.91
N PHE A 106 -2.84 -3.27 13.48
CA PHE A 106 -1.62 -3.94 13.95
C PHE A 106 -1.41 -3.76 15.45
N ARG A 107 -1.68 -2.57 15.99
CA ARG A 107 -1.59 -2.26 17.43
C ARG A 107 -2.59 -3.07 18.23
N ILE A 108 -3.82 -3.24 17.79
CA ILE A 108 -4.84 -4.09 18.43
C ILE A 108 -4.32 -5.53 18.55
N GLY A 109 -3.66 -6.04 17.51
CA GLY A 109 -3.02 -7.35 17.50
C GLY A 109 -1.68 -7.39 18.24
N LYS A 110 -1.28 -6.30 18.93
CA LYS A 110 0.02 -6.17 19.62
C LYS A 110 1.22 -6.51 18.72
N TYR A 111 1.08 -6.28 17.41
CA TYR A 111 2.07 -6.59 16.37
C TYR A 111 2.52 -8.07 16.32
N LYS A 112 1.69 -8.98 16.86
CA LYS A 112 1.98 -10.43 16.94
C LYS A 112 0.86 -11.30 16.37
N SER A 113 -0.38 -10.80 16.38
CA SER A 113 -1.54 -11.56 15.93
C SER A 113 -1.56 -11.68 14.40
N TRP A 114 -1.53 -12.91 13.89
CA TRP A 114 -1.64 -13.16 12.45
C TRP A 114 -2.95 -12.62 11.84
N LYS A 115 -4.06 -12.76 12.56
CA LYS A 115 -5.37 -12.24 12.09
C LYS A 115 -5.31 -10.72 11.91
N CYS A 116 -4.74 -10.01 12.88
CA CYS A 116 -4.57 -8.55 12.78
C CYS A 116 -3.53 -8.16 11.72
N THR A 117 -2.49 -8.96 11.52
CA THR A 117 -1.51 -8.75 10.44
C THR A 117 -2.18 -8.86 9.08
N LEU A 118 -2.98 -9.89 8.86
CA LEU A 118 -3.72 -10.11 7.63
C LEU A 118 -4.70 -8.96 7.35
N LEU A 119 -5.57 -8.65 8.32
CA LEU A 119 -6.55 -7.57 8.19
C LEU A 119 -5.90 -6.20 8.05
N GLY A 120 -4.86 -5.92 8.85
CA GLY A 120 -4.12 -4.67 8.80
C GLY A 120 -3.45 -4.42 7.44
N ASN A 121 -2.93 -5.48 6.80
CA ASN A 121 -2.40 -5.38 5.46
C ASN A 121 -3.50 -5.10 4.42
N GLY A 122 -4.66 -5.74 4.55
CA GLY A 122 -5.84 -5.43 3.74
C GLY A 122 -6.25 -3.96 3.86
N VAL A 123 -6.33 -3.45 5.10
CA VAL A 123 -6.67 -2.04 5.36
C VAL A 123 -5.59 -1.10 4.84
N PHE A 124 -4.31 -1.38 5.11
CA PHE A 124 -3.21 -0.57 4.61
C PHE A 124 -3.22 -0.47 3.07
N SER A 125 -3.50 -1.58 2.39
CA SER A 125 -3.52 -1.62 0.92
C SER A 125 -4.54 -0.67 0.28
N LEU A 126 -5.55 -0.23 1.03
CA LEU A 126 -6.54 0.73 0.56
C LEU A 126 -5.95 2.13 0.28
N TRP A 127 -4.71 2.42 0.68
CA TRP A 127 -4.06 3.67 0.31
C TRP A 127 -3.97 3.87 -1.21
N ILE A 128 -3.91 2.77 -2.01
CA ILE A 128 -3.92 2.81 -3.48
C ILE A 128 -5.20 3.43 -4.04
N MET A 129 -6.29 3.40 -3.26
CA MET A 129 -7.56 4.02 -3.66
C MET A 129 -7.44 5.54 -3.82
N GLY A 130 -6.37 6.16 -3.31
CA GLY A 130 -6.04 7.55 -3.61
C GLY A 130 -5.84 7.82 -5.11
N TYR A 131 -5.24 6.88 -5.84
CA TYR A 131 -5.14 6.92 -7.31
C TYR A 131 -6.48 6.69 -7.98
N VAL A 132 -7.13 5.60 -7.57
CA VAL A 132 -8.41 5.17 -8.16
C VAL A 132 -9.51 6.20 -7.94
N SER A 133 -9.54 6.85 -6.79
CA SER A 133 -10.54 7.86 -6.45
C SER A 133 -10.57 9.03 -7.43
N ARG A 134 -9.44 9.39 -8.05
CA ARG A 134 -9.39 10.46 -9.07
C ARG A 134 -10.27 10.15 -10.27
N MET A 135 -10.35 8.90 -10.70
CA MET A 135 -11.19 8.48 -11.82
C MET A 135 -12.70 8.70 -11.58
N PHE A 136 -13.10 8.84 -10.32
CA PHE A 136 -14.50 8.96 -9.92
C PHE A 136 -14.84 10.33 -9.33
N LEU A 137 -13.98 10.87 -8.47
CA LEU A 137 -14.23 12.15 -7.76
C LEU A 137 -13.86 13.37 -8.61
N THR A 138 -12.80 13.26 -9.42
CA THR A 138 -12.36 14.31 -10.35
C THR A 138 -12.34 13.78 -11.78
N ARG A 139 -13.45 13.14 -12.17
CA ARG A 139 -13.54 12.33 -13.39
C ARG A 139 -13.20 13.14 -14.65
N THR A 140 -13.79 14.32 -14.81
CA THR A 140 -13.58 15.17 -15.99
C THR A 140 -12.11 15.53 -16.14
N GLU A 141 -11.53 16.13 -15.12
CA GLU A 141 -10.11 16.55 -15.12
C GLU A 141 -9.16 15.36 -15.34
N PHE A 142 -9.47 14.21 -14.71
CA PHE A 142 -8.65 13.00 -14.84
C PHE A 142 -8.67 12.46 -16.26
N PHE A 143 -9.84 12.38 -16.89
CA PHE A 143 -9.98 11.85 -18.25
C PHE A 143 -9.47 12.83 -19.31
N GLU A 144 -9.60 14.13 -19.12
CA GLU A 144 -8.96 15.16 -19.97
C GLU A 144 -7.42 15.04 -19.92
N PHE A 145 -6.86 14.88 -18.71
CA PHE A 145 -5.44 14.63 -18.54
C PHE A 145 -4.99 13.36 -19.26
N LEU A 146 -5.76 12.28 -19.16
CA LEU A 146 -5.43 11.03 -19.85
C LEU A 146 -5.51 11.18 -21.37
N ALA A 147 -6.53 11.83 -21.89
CA ALA A 147 -6.69 12.05 -23.34
C ALA A 147 -5.50 12.81 -23.92
N SER A 148 -5.02 13.84 -23.21
CA SER A 148 -3.86 14.63 -23.64
C SER A 148 -2.52 13.89 -23.58
N ASN A 149 -2.36 12.89 -22.70
CA ASN A 149 -1.09 12.20 -22.49
C ASN A 149 -1.05 10.77 -23.11
N TYR A 150 -2.19 10.10 -23.21
CA TYR A 150 -2.28 8.70 -23.66
C TYR A 150 -3.19 8.51 -24.88
N GLY A 151 -3.89 9.58 -25.30
CA GLY A 151 -4.80 9.58 -26.44
C GLY A 151 -6.24 9.19 -26.10
N GLU A 152 -7.13 9.50 -27.04
CA GLU A 152 -8.58 9.30 -26.85
C GLU A 152 -8.99 7.84 -26.80
N GLU A 153 -8.35 6.97 -27.58
CA GLU A 153 -8.66 5.54 -27.63
C GLU A 153 -8.39 4.86 -26.28
N TYR A 154 -7.22 5.14 -25.68
CA TYR A 154 -6.88 4.66 -24.33
C TYR A 154 -7.90 5.15 -23.31
N THR A 155 -8.23 6.43 -23.38
CA THR A 155 -9.13 7.11 -22.45
C THR A 155 -10.56 6.57 -22.54
N ALA A 156 -11.10 6.40 -23.75
CA ALA A 156 -12.42 5.82 -23.98
C ALA A 156 -12.50 4.36 -23.50
N THR A 157 -11.46 3.59 -23.75
CA THR A 157 -11.36 2.19 -23.31
C THR A 157 -11.38 2.11 -21.78
N LEU A 158 -10.57 2.93 -21.08
CA LEU A 158 -10.57 2.97 -19.62
C LEU A 158 -11.93 3.42 -19.07
N ALA A 159 -12.56 4.43 -19.68
CA ALA A 159 -13.87 4.92 -19.24
C ALA A 159 -14.94 3.82 -19.33
N SER A 160 -14.87 2.94 -20.31
CA SER A 160 -15.79 1.80 -20.46
C SER A 160 -15.65 0.76 -19.35
N TYR A 161 -14.43 0.58 -18.80
CA TYR A 161 -14.16 -0.36 -17.71
C TYR A 161 -14.43 0.22 -16.33
N THR A 162 -14.62 1.55 -16.23
CA THR A 162 -14.77 2.26 -14.95
C THR A 162 -16.07 3.06 -14.84
N PRO A 163 -17.26 2.42 -15.00
CA PRO A 163 -18.52 3.07 -14.66
C PRO A 163 -18.59 3.33 -13.15
N ASN A 164 -19.38 4.31 -12.73
CA ASN A 164 -19.38 4.79 -11.32
C ASN A 164 -19.66 3.70 -10.28
N TRP A 165 -20.45 2.69 -10.62
CA TRP A 165 -20.75 1.58 -9.70
C TRP A 165 -19.52 0.70 -9.38
N THR A 166 -18.46 0.75 -10.19
CA THR A 166 -17.23 -0.01 -9.94
C THR A 166 -16.42 0.57 -8.79
N PHE A 167 -16.63 1.83 -8.42
CA PHE A 167 -15.87 2.49 -7.36
C PHE A 167 -15.85 1.71 -6.03
N PRO A 168 -17.00 1.36 -5.42
CA PRO A 168 -16.99 0.55 -4.20
C PRO A 168 -16.42 -0.86 -4.42
N VAL A 169 -16.59 -1.44 -5.61
CA VAL A 169 -16.01 -2.76 -5.92
C VAL A 169 -14.50 -2.72 -5.89
N LEU A 170 -13.89 -1.65 -6.39
CA LEU A 170 -12.44 -1.50 -6.39
C LEU A 170 -11.84 -1.37 -4.98
N PHE A 171 -12.58 -0.84 -4.01
CA PHE A 171 -12.18 -0.91 -2.59
C PHE A 171 -12.10 -2.35 -2.08
N VAL A 172 -13.12 -3.15 -2.41
CA VAL A 172 -13.13 -4.58 -2.04
C VAL A 172 -11.97 -5.31 -2.72
N VAL A 173 -11.74 -5.04 -3.99
CA VAL A 173 -10.63 -5.63 -4.78
C VAL A 173 -9.28 -5.28 -4.19
N ALA A 174 -9.04 -4.01 -3.82
CA ALA A 174 -7.80 -3.57 -3.20
C ALA A 174 -7.58 -4.19 -1.81
N PHE A 175 -8.65 -4.31 -1.02
CA PHE A 175 -8.60 -4.99 0.28
C PHE A 175 -8.23 -6.48 0.12
N ILE A 176 -8.88 -7.19 -0.81
CA ILE A 176 -8.55 -8.59 -1.12
C ILE A 176 -7.11 -8.70 -1.61
N GLY A 177 -6.65 -7.79 -2.46
CA GLY A 177 -5.26 -7.72 -2.90
C GLY A 177 -4.29 -7.65 -1.72
N GLY A 178 -4.60 -6.84 -0.71
CA GLY A 178 -3.82 -6.77 0.53
C GLY A 178 -3.82 -8.08 1.32
N LEU A 179 -4.97 -8.75 1.44
CA LEU A 179 -5.05 -10.06 2.10
C LEU A 179 -4.18 -11.10 1.36
N LEU A 180 -4.30 -11.18 0.04
CA LEU A 180 -3.50 -12.09 -0.79
C LEU A 180 -2.00 -11.75 -0.72
N GLY A 181 -1.66 -10.47 -0.73
CA GLY A 181 -0.28 -10.01 -0.55
C GLY A 181 0.32 -10.43 0.79
N ALA A 182 -0.46 -10.34 1.88
CA ALA A 182 -0.02 -10.83 3.19
C ALA A 182 0.19 -12.35 3.22
N LEU A 183 -0.70 -13.11 2.59
CA LEU A 183 -0.57 -14.57 2.49
C LEU A 183 0.68 -14.96 1.69
N LEU A 184 0.87 -14.33 0.53
CA LEU A 184 2.04 -14.53 -0.31
C LEU A 184 3.34 -14.14 0.42
N GLY A 185 3.35 -12.96 1.02
CA GLY A 185 4.50 -12.48 1.79
C GLY A 185 4.86 -13.41 2.93
N LYS A 186 3.88 -13.92 3.67
CA LYS A 186 4.11 -14.92 4.73
C LYS A 186 4.71 -16.22 4.17
N ALA A 187 4.21 -16.72 3.05
CA ALA A 187 4.72 -17.95 2.43
C ALA A 187 6.19 -17.77 1.99
N VAL A 188 6.51 -16.62 1.36
CA VAL A 188 7.88 -16.30 0.94
C VAL A 188 8.81 -16.13 2.14
N LEU A 189 8.37 -15.44 3.20
CA LEU A 189 9.14 -15.27 4.43
C LEU A 189 9.51 -16.62 5.04
N LYS A 190 8.53 -17.49 5.23
CA LYS A 190 8.76 -18.82 5.80
C LYS A 190 9.74 -19.66 4.97
N LYS A 191 9.64 -19.58 3.64
CA LYS A 191 10.46 -20.40 2.74
C LYS A 191 11.91 -19.91 2.63
N HIS A 192 12.13 -18.59 2.58
CA HIS A 192 13.41 -18.01 2.19
C HIS A 192 14.09 -17.20 3.30
N PHE A 193 13.35 -16.37 4.02
CA PHE A 193 13.95 -15.44 4.97
C PHE A 193 14.19 -16.02 6.36
N GLU A 194 13.29 -16.89 6.85
CA GLU A 194 13.53 -17.63 8.11
C GLU A 194 14.74 -18.56 7.98
N LYS A 195 14.88 -19.25 6.83
CA LYS A 195 16.04 -20.11 6.54
C LYS A 195 17.35 -19.35 6.41
N ALA A 196 17.29 -18.08 5.99
CA ALA A 196 18.46 -17.21 5.87
C ALA A 196 18.77 -16.41 7.15
N GLY A 197 17.96 -16.55 8.22
CA GLY A 197 18.12 -15.83 9.47
C GLY A 197 17.84 -14.31 9.37
N ILE A 198 17.07 -13.89 8.36
CA ILE A 198 16.78 -12.47 8.08
C ILE A 198 15.46 -12.03 8.72
N ALA A 199 14.53 -12.94 9.00
CA ALA A 199 13.21 -12.70 9.57
C ALA A 199 12.98 -13.48 10.86
#